data_7c5f355a10134a17582ea8a3cb3578bf
#
_entry.id   7c5f355a10134a17582ea8a3cb3578bf
#
_cell.length_a   1.000
_cell.length_b   1.000
_cell.length_c   1.000
_cell.angle_alpha   90.00
_cell.angle_beta   90.00
_cell.angle_gamma   90.00
#
_symmetry.space_group_name_H-M   'P 1'
#
loop_
_entity.id
_entity.type
_entity.pdbx_description
1 polymer ?
#
loop_
_entity_poly.entity_id
_entity_poly.type
_entity_poly.pdbx_seq_one_letter_code
_entity_poly.pdbx_strand_id
1 'polypeptide(L)'
;MHNASLGKRERKSVKRRLDNPDYEAVITEYAINFKNKPHKPKEIYDGIQRKKRIIIVPSFDEQVVHHMAVNVLKPIFLRGMYEHSYGSIPKRGSHKGKKAVERWIRKGGKNCKYCLKMDIRKYFDSIPHDILIKNLRRIIHDDRFMALLEEIISATDKGIPLGFYTSQWIANWYLQGLDHYIKEDLKAVYYIRYMDDMVIFGPNKRELHKMRIRIAEYLKTLGLELNPKWQVFRFDYNGRYRMLDFMGFRFYRNRTTLRRNIMHKATRKAKRIFKAKRVTVYSARQMLSYLGWIKHTDTYKMYLKWVLPYVSFQKLKRKIRGYDKNLNRRKSDGILQNRIINEAA
;
A
#
# COMPACT_ATOMS: atom_id res chain seq x y z
N MET A 1 19.29 -2.13 6.46
CA MET A 1 19.29 -3.57 6.11
C MET A 1 18.11 -4.33 6.69
N HIS A 2 17.82 -4.29 7.99
CA HIS A 2 16.74 -5.06 8.63
C HIS A 2 15.38 -4.95 7.92
N ASN A 3 14.91 -3.71 7.67
CA ASN A 3 13.62 -3.47 7.03
C ASN A 3 13.54 -3.98 5.58
N ALA A 4 14.63 -3.86 4.82
CA ALA A 4 14.70 -4.34 3.44
C ALA A 4 14.66 -5.87 3.34
N SER A 5 15.14 -6.58 4.36
CA SER A 5 15.17 -8.04 4.41
C SER A 5 13.90 -8.70 4.94
N LEU A 6 12.95 -7.95 5.51
CA LEU A 6 11.72 -8.49 6.07
C LEU A 6 10.95 -9.35 5.05
N GLY A 7 10.66 -10.59 5.43
CA GLY A 7 9.99 -11.58 4.58
C GLY A 7 10.84 -12.17 3.44
N LYS A 8 12.12 -11.80 3.33
CA LYS A 8 13.04 -12.26 2.27
C LYS A 8 14.29 -12.93 2.81
N ARG A 9 14.51 -12.99 4.11
CA ARG A 9 15.73 -13.51 4.75
C ARG A 9 16.10 -14.94 4.35
N GLU A 10 15.11 -15.76 4.07
CA GLU A 10 15.31 -17.16 3.65
C GLU A 10 15.69 -17.31 2.16
N ARG A 11 15.74 -16.21 1.39
CA ARG A 11 16.23 -16.27 0.02
C ARG A 11 17.75 -16.38 0.01
N LYS A 12 18.31 -17.36 -0.69
CA LYS A 12 19.76 -17.61 -0.74
C LYS A 12 20.60 -16.35 -1.00
N SER A 13 20.17 -15.52 -1.97
CA SER A 13 20.87 -14.28 -2.32
C SER A 13 20.83 -13.21 -1.21
N VAL A 14 19.74 -13.14 -0.45
CA VAL A 14 19.60 -12.21 0.69
C VAL A 14 20.38 -12.71 1.88
N LYS A 15 20.28 -14.03 2.19
CA LYS A 15 20.99 -14.65 3.28
C LYS A 15 22.51 -14.48 3.13
N ARG A 16 23.09 -14.80 1.95
CA ARG A 16 24.52 -14.62 1.68
C ARG A 16 25.03 -13.20 1.95
N ARG A 17 24.22 -12.19 1.66
CA ARG A 17 24.58 -10.79 1.95
C ARG A 17 24.52 -10.45 3.43
N LEU A 18 23.48 -10.93 4.11
CA LEU A 18 23.31 -10.66 5.54
C LEU A 18 24.31 -11.43 6.42
N ASP A 19 24.84 -12.57 5.92
CA ASP A 19 25.85 -13.37 6.59
C ASP A 19 27.29 -12.86 6.30
N ASN A 20 27.47 -11.91 5.36
CA ASN A 20 28.76 -11.28 5.08
C ASN A 20 29.04 -10.14 6.09
N PRO A 21 30.09 -10.21 6.90
CA PRO A 21 30.44 -9.17 7.87
C PRO A 21 30.74 -7.81 7.21
N ASP A 22 31.32 -7.81 6.01
CA ASP A 22 31.71 -6.60 5.29
C ASP A 22 30.55 -5.97 4.49
N TYR A 23 29.37 -6.60 4.48
CA TYR A 23 28.26 -6.14 3.66
C TYR A 23 27.79 -4.73 4.01
N GLU A 24 27.97 -4.28 5.25
CA GLU A 24 27.61 -2.92 5.67
C GLU A 24 28.51 -1.87 5.01
N ALA A 25 29.80 -2.10 4.93
CA ALA A 25 30.73 -1.24 4.21
C ALA A 25 30.44 -1.23 2.71
N VAL A 26 30.29 -2.40 2.11
CA VAL A 26 29.99 -2.57 0.69
C VAL A 26 28.69 -1.84 0.28
N ILE A 27 27.61 -1.96 1.07
CA ILE A 27 26.34 -1.32 0.74
C ILE A 27 26.38 0.20 0.99
N THR A 28 27.21 0.66 1.91
CA THR A 28 27.41 2.09 2.16
C THR A 28 28.14 2.73 0.97
N GLU A 29 29.21 2.14 0.51
CA GLU A 29 29.93 2.59 -0.69
C GLU A 29 29.03 2.54 -1.93
N TYR A 30 28.26 1.46 -2.10
CA TYR A 30 27.27 1.35 -3.17
C TYR A 30 26.21 2.46 -3.11
N ALA A 31 25.78 2.87 -1.91
CA ALA A 31 24.79 3.93 -1.74
C ALA A 31 25.36 5.32 -2.07
N ILE A 32 26.64 5.56 -1.76
CA ILE A 32 27.33 6.83 -2.09
C ILE A 32 27.48 6.98 -3.61
N ASN A 33 27.83 5.89 -4.30
CA ASN A 33 28.04 5.85 -5.74
C ASN A 33 26.85 5.25 -6.49
N PHE A 34 25.64 5.43 -5.96
CA PHE A 34 24.46 4.77 -6.47
C PHE A 34 24.16 5.13 -7.93
N LYS A 35 24.03 4.10 -8.75
CA LYS A 35 23.51 4.17 -10.12
C LYS A 35 22.45 3.11 -10.33
N ASN A 36 21.36 3.49 -11.02
CA ASN A 36 20.34 2.55 -11.42
C ASN A 36 20.91 1.45 -12.31
N LYS A 37 20.61 0.21 -11.99
CA LYS A 37 20.91 -0.92 -12.87
C LYS A 37 19.84 -1.02 -13.96
N PRO A 38 20.19 -1.54 -15.14
CA PRO A 38 19.18 -1.90 -16.13
C PRO A 38 18.14 -2.85 -15.54
N HIS A 39 16.89 -2.42 -15.50
CA HIS A 39 15.80 -3.19 -14.93
C HIS A 39 14.97 -3.85 -16.03
N LYS A 40 14.73 -5.14 -15.91
CA LYS A 40 13.75 -5.84 -16.75
C LYS A 40 12.34 -5.62 -16.17
N PRO A 41 11.43 -4.95 -16.89
CA PRO A 41 10.05 -4.78 -16.45
C PRO A 41 9.38 -6.15 -16.28
N LYS A 42 8.66 -6.32 -15.18
CA LYS A 42 7.90 -7.54 -14.90
C LYS A 42 6.41 -7.25 -14.98
N GLU A 43 5.73 -8.02 -15.81
CA GLU A 43 4.27 -7.96 -15.86
C GLU A 43 3.65 -8.70 -14.69
N ILE A 44 2.74 -8.03 -14.00
CA ILE A 44 1.90 -8.64 -12.97
C ILE A 44 0.43 -8.38 -13.29
N TYR A 45 -0.41 -9.33 -12.92
CA TYR A 45 -1.85 -9.22 -13.08
C TYR A 45 -2.51 -8.97 -11.73
N ASP A 46 -3.03 -7.76 -11.55
CA ASP A 46 -3.69 -7.37 -10.31
C ASP A 46 -5.21 -7.53 -10.38
N GLY A 47 -5.77 -7.89 -9.25
CA GLY A 47 -7.22 -8.02 -9.11
C GLY A 47 -7.83 -9.27 -9.78
N ILE A 48 -9.17 -9.33 -9.78
CA ILE A 48 -9.96 -10.37 -10.49
C ILE A 48 -10.03 -10.08 -11.99
N GLN A 49 -10.07 -8.81 -12.33
CA GLN A 49 -10.11 -8.35 -13.73
C GLN A 49 -8.76 -8.50 -14.44
N ARG A 50 -7.76 -9.07 -13.73
CA ARG A 50 -6.40 -9.28 -14.25
C ARG A 50 -5.85 -8.01 -14.91
N LYS A 51 -6.02 -6.85 -14.26
CA LYS A 51 -5.43 -5.61 -14.75
C LYS A 51 -3.92 -5.78 -14.85
N LYS A 52 -3.40 -5.73 -16.07
CA LYS A 52 -1.97 -5.78 -16.34
C LYS A 52 -1.29 -4.56 -15.72
N ARG A 53 -0.24 -4.77 -14.95
CA ARG A 53 0.64 -3.73 -14.42
C ARG A 53 2.07 -4.11 -14.75
N ILE A 54 2.83 -3.13 -15.16
CA ILE A 54 4.27 -3.27 -15.34
C ILE A 54 4.91 -2.79 -14.03
N ILE A 55 5.74 -3.62 -13.43
CA ILE A 55 6.50 -3.27 -12.23
C ILE A 55 8.00 -3.42 -12.49
N ILE A 56 8.78 -2.58 -11.86
CA ILE A 56 10.22 -2.71 -11.79
C ILE A 56 10.57 -3.36 -10.45
N VAL A 57 11.37 -4.43 -10.51
CA VAL A 57 11.80 -5.16 -9.31
C VAL A 57 13.28 -4.87 -9.10
N PRO A 58 13.64 -3.96 -8.19
CA PRO A 58 15.04 -3.65 -7.91
C PRO A 58 15.75 -4.85 -7.26
N SER A 59 17.07 -4.94 -7.44
CA SER A 59 17.92 -5.89 -6.73
C SER A 59 17.82 -5.70 -5.20
N PHE A 60 18.35 -6.65 -4.42
CA PHE A 60 18.30 -6.50 -2.96
C PHE A 60 19.15 -5.31 -2.49
N ASP A 61 20.29 -5.07 -3.11
CA ASP A 61 21.18 -3.95 -2.78
C ASP A 61 20.48 -2.60 -3.06
N GLU A 62 19.87 -2.44 -4.23
CA GLU A 62 19.05 -1.26 -4.54
C GLU A 62 17.89 -1.09 -3.56
N GLN A 63 17.23 -2.20 -3.15
CA GLN A 63 16.18 -2.12 -2.13
C GLN A 63 16.72 -1.61 -0.78
N VAL A 64 17.95 -1.96 -0.40
CA VAL A 64 18.57 -1.42 0.82
C VAL A 64 18.78 0.09 0.68
N VAL A 65 19.32 0.56 -0.45
CA VAL A 65 19.47 2.00 -0.73
C VAL A 65 18.14 2.73 -0.69
N HIS A 66 17.09 2.19 -1.31
CA HIS A 66 15.75 2.77 -1.24
C HIS A 66 15.22 2.86 0.21
N HIS A 67 15.52 1.86 1.05
CA HIS A 67 15.16 1.91 2.47
C HIS A 67 15.98 2.95 3.24
N MET A 68 17.25 3.14 2.91
CA MET A 68 18.08 4.20 3.48
C MET A 68 17.51 5.57 3.12
N ALA A 69 17.24 5.82 1.84
CA ALA A 69 16.62 7.07 1.38
C ALA A 69 15.27 7.33 2.07
N VAL A 70 14.41 6.33 2.20
CA VAL A 70 13.13 6.47 2.89
C VAL A 70 13.29 6.74 4.39
N ASN A 71 14.32 6.22 5.05
CA ASN A 71 14.56 6.54 6.46
C ASN A 71 14.83 8.04 6.67
N VAL A 72 15.49 8.70 5.72
CA VAL A 72 15.71 10.16 5.72
C VAL A 72 14.42 10.91 5.35
N LEU A 73 13.74 10.49 4.28
CA LEU A 73 12.53 11.16 3.77
C LEU A 73 11.31 11.04 4.71
N LYS A 74 11.18 9.92 5.39
CA LYS A 74 10.00 9.59 6.18
C LYS A 74 9.65 10.64 7.25
N PRO A 75 10.55 11.10 8.13
CA PRO A 75 10.24 12.14 9.11
C PRO A 75 9.83 13.46 8.42
N ILE A 76 10.47 13.82 7.30
CA ILE A 76 10.17 15.02 6.53
C ILE A 76 8.75 14.93 5.95
N PHE A 77 8.45 13.84 5.25
CA PHE A 77 7.15 13.65 4.59
C PHE A 77 5.98 13.51 5.55
N LEU A 78 6.20 12.91 6.73
CA LEU A 78 5.15 12.73 7.72
C LEU A 78 4.75 14.03 8.43
N ARG A 79 5.60 15.05 8.48
CA ARG A 79 5.35 16.30 9.22
C ARG A 79 4.06 17.00 8.75
N GLY A 80 3.84 17.09 7.43
CA GLY A 80 2.62 17.73 6.87
C GLY A 80 1.62 16.72 6.28
N MET A 81 1.77 15.42 6.55
CA MET A 81 0.90 14.40 5.96
C MET A 81 -0.52 14.45 6.52
N TYR A 82 -1.49 14.75 5.69
CA TYR A 82 -2.90 14.78 6.07
C TYR A 82 -3.32 13.52 6.83
N GLU A 83 -4.05 13.68 7.94
CA GLU A 83 -4.38 12.57 8.86
C GLU A 83 -5.20 11.45 8.22
N HIS A 84 -6.08 11.79 7.28
CA HIS A 84 -6.91 10.84 6.53
C HIS A 84 -6.34 10.47 5.16
N SER A 85 -5.02 10.62 4.97
CA SER A 85 -4.27 9.98 3.89
C SER A 85 -3.85 8.58 4.32
N TYR A 86 -4.25 7.59 3.54
CA TYR A 86 -4.04 6.16 3.82
C TYR A 86 -3.36 5.46 2.64
N GLY A 87 -2.83 4.27 2.91
CA GLY A 87 -2.10 3.48 1.92
C GLY A 87 -0.61 3.72 1.99
N SER A 88 0.16 2.64 2.15
CA SER A 88 1.63 2.64 2.24
C SER A 88 2.24 3.55 3.32
N ILE A 89 1.45 4.03 4.26
CA ILE A 89 1.88 4.83 5.40
C ILE A 89 1.80 3.93 6.67
N PRO A 90 2.85 3.87 7.49
CA PRO A 90 2.85 3.09 8.73
C PRO A 90 1.67 3.45 9.63
N LYS A 91 1.00 2.43 10.18
CA LYS A 91 -0.18 2.58 11.04
C LYS A 91 -1.40 3.23 10.38
N ARG A 92 -1.37 3.50 9.06
CA ARG A 92 -2.47 4.10 8.28
C ARG A 92 -2.89 3.19 7.11
N GLY A 93 -3.36 1.98 7.41
CA GLY A 93 -3.86 1.04 6.41
C GLY A 93 -5.36 1.14 6.15
N SER A 94 -5.86 0.33 5.20
CA SER A 94 -7.27 0.28 4.77
C SER A 94 -8.26 0.08 5.93
N HIS A 95 -7.90 -0.68 6.97
CA HIS A 95 -8.76 -0.88 8.15
C HIS A 95 -8.94 0.40 8.98
N LYS A 96 -7.89 1.23 9.12
CA LYS A 96 -8.00 2.51 9.81
C LYS A 96 -8.83 3.50 9.00
N GLY A 97 -8.60 3.54 7.67
CA GLY A 97 -9.43 4.34 6.75
C GLY A 97 -10.90 3.90 6.76
N LYS A 98 -11.17 2.58 6.78
CA LYS A 98 -12.50 2.03 6.94
C LYS A 98 -13.22 2.59 8.18
N LYS A 99 -12.56 2.55 9.34
CA LYS A 99 -13.13 3.08 10.60
C LYS A 99 -13.46 4.58 10.52
N ALA A 100 -12.63 5.36 9.83
CA ALA A 100 -12.88 6.79 9.60
C ALA A 100 -14.15 6.99 8.76
N VAL A 101 -14.26 6.31 7.62
CA VAL A 101 -15.44 6.39 6.74
C VAL A 101 -16.71 5.95 7.47
N GLU A 102 -16.68 4.83 8.22
CA GLU A 102 -17.83 4.37 8.99
C GLU A 102 -18.30 5.38 10.06
N ARG A 103 -17.34 6.00 10.75
CA ARG A 103 -17.64 7.06 11.72
C ARG A 103 -18.31 8.25 11.06
N TRP A 104 -17.83 8.68 9.90
CA TRP A 104 -18.43 9.81 9.15
C TRP A 104 -19.83 9.48 8.63
N ILE A 105 -20.03 8.31 8.06
CA ILE A 105 -21.35 7.87 7.59
C ILE A 105 -22.37 7.83 8.74
N ARG A 106 -21.96 7.37 9.93
CA ARG A 106 -22.82 7.28 11.10
C ARG A 106 -23.14 8.66 11.71
N LYS A 107 -22.12 9.54 11.84
CA LYS A 107 -22.24 10.82 12.52
C LYS A 107 -22.58 11.98 11.57
N GLY A 108 -22.24 11.88 10.30
CA GLY A 108 -22.32 12.98 9.34
C GLY A 108 -23.74 13.33 8.86
N GLY A 109 -24.72 12.45 9.07
CA GLY A 109 -26.12 12.74 8.74
C GLY A 109 -26.31 13.27 7.31
N LYS A 110 -26.87 14.49 7.21
CA LYS A 110 -27.10 15.20 5.94
C LYS A 110 -25.80 15.54 5.20
N ASN A 111 -24.66 15.72 5.91
CA ASN A 111 -23.36 16.01 5.32
C ASN A 111 -22.77 14.81 4.56
N CYS A 112 -23.27 13.60 4.77
CA CYS A 112 -22.91 12.41 4.00
C CYS A 112 -24.03 11.98 3.03
N LYS A 113 -24.79 12.95 2.47
CA LYS A 113 -25.89 12.68 1.53
C LYS A 113 -25.40 12.33 0.14
N TYR A 114 -24.33 12.98 -0.32
CA TYR A 114 -23.69 12.70 -1.61
C TYR A 114 -22.24 12.33 -1.41
N CYS A 115 -21.71 11.62 -2.39
CA CYS A 115 -20.33 11.16 -2.41
C CYS A 115 -19.71 11.51 -3.76
N LEU A 116 -18.59 12.22 -3.75
CA LEU A 116 -17.68 12.36 -4.88
C LEU A 116 -16.57 11.32 -4.72
N LYS A 117 -16.47 10.43 -5.68
CA LYS A 117 -15.36 9.47 -5.81
C LYS A 117 -14.58 9.78 -7.07
N MET A 118 -13.27 9.85 -6.96
CA MET A 118 -12.34 10.16 -8.06
C MET A 118 -10.99 9.53 -7.83
N ASP A 119 -10.25 9.31 -8.89
CA ASP A 119 -8.87 8.83 -8.90
C ASP A 119 -8.05 9.60 -9.94
N ILE A 120 -6.73 9.53 -9.84
CA ILE A 120 -5.80 10.17 -10.78
C ILE A 120 -5.48 9.20 -11.91
N ARG A 121 -5.49 9.69 -13.14
CA ARG A 121 -5.19 8.88 -14.33
C ARG A 121 -3.74 8.44 -14.33
N LYS A 122 -3.48 7.12 -14.35
CA LYS A 122 -2.14 6.51 -14.41
C LYS A 122 -1.15 7.17 -13.44
N TYR A 123 -1.55 7.40 -12.19
CA TYR A 123 -0.86 8.27 -11.23
C TYR A 123 0.66 8.11 -11.23
N PHE A 124 1.18 6.91 -10.96
CA PHE A 124 2.63 6.66 -10.90
C PHE A 124 3.34 6.95 -12.22
N ASP A 125 2.73 6.60 -13.35
CA ASP A 125 3.30 6.79 -14.68
C ASP A 125 3.21 8.25 -15.16
N SER A 126 2.45 9.10 -14.47
CA SER A 126 2.15 10.47 -14.90
C SER A 126 2.89 11.55 -14.13
N ILE A 127 3.53 11.24 -13.01
CA ILE A 127 4.26 12.23 -12.19
C ILE A 127 5.43 12.81 -12.99
N PRO A 128 5.45 14.12 -13.31
CA PRO A 128 6.54 14.74 -14.06
C PRO A 128 7.79 14.87 -13.19
N HIS A 129 8.95 14.51 -13.71
CA HIS A 129 10.22 14.53 -12.97
C HIS A 129 10.66 15.96 -12.62
N ASP A 130 10.51 16.90 -13.55
CA ASP A 130 10.86 18.32 -13.36
C ASP A 130 10.10 18.96 -12.20
N ILE A 131 8.78 18.79 -12.18
CA ILE A 131 7.93 19.31 -11.10
C ILE A 131 8.23 18.59 -9.79
N LEU A 132 8.41 17.26 -9.83
CA LEU A 132 8.73 16.47 -8.65
C LEU A 132 10.07 16.90 -8.03
N ILE A 133 11.14 16.98 -8.82
CA ILE A 133 12.48 17.37 -8.39
C ILE A 133 12.46 18.81 -7.85
N LYS A 134 11.82 19.74 -8.56
CA LYS A 134 11.63 21.11 -8.10
C LYS A 134 10.98 21.19 -6.72
N ASN A 135 9.93 20.36 -6.49
CA ASN A 135 9.25 20.31 -5.21
C ASN A 135 10.11 19.67 -4.09
N LEU A 136 10.88 18.62 -4.41
CA LEU A 136 11.79 17.98 -3.46
C LEU A 136 12.91 18.94 -3.03
N ARG A 137 13.48 19.72 -3.95
CA ARG A 137 14.52 20.72 -3.64
C ARG A 137 14.05 21.84 -2.72
N ARG A 138 12.74 22.06 -2.57
CA ARG A 138 12.20 23.03 -1.59
C ARG A 138 12.31 22.56 -0.14
N ILE A 139 12.45 21.24 0.08
CA ILE A 139 12.47 20.64 1.43
C ILE A 139 13.74 19.86 1.73
N ILE A 140 14.57 19.63 0.73
CA ILE A 140 15.83 18.90 0.82
C ILE A 140 16.91 19.79 0.23
N HIS A 141 17.86 20.20 1.08
CA HIS A 141 18.94 21.13 0.72
C HIS A 141 20.30 20.44 0.56
N ASP A 142 20.39 19.14 0.90
CA ASP A 142 21.62 18.37 0.70
C ASP A 142 21.70 17.89 -0.75
N ASP A 143 22.68 18.40 -1.51
CA ASP A 143 22.86 18.12 -2.93
C ASP A 143 23.22 16.65 -3.20
N ARG A 144 23.97 15.99 -2.31
CA ARG A 144 24.35 14.58 -2.47
C ARG A 144 23.12 13.68 -2.33
N PHE A 145 22.29 13.99 -1.34
CA PHE A 145 21.02 13.25 -1.15
C PHE A 145 20.03 13.53 -2.27
N MET A 146 19.97 14.77 -2.78
CA MET A 146 19.15 15.08 -3.95
C MET A 146 19.64 14.35 -5.20
N ALA A 147 20.93 14.27 -5.44
CA ALA A 147 21.50 13.51 -6.57
C ALA A 147 21.12 12.02 -6.50
N LEU A 148 21.15 11.41 -5.31
CA LEU A 148 20.65 10.05 -5.10
C LEU A 148 19.16 9.90 -5.45
N LEU A 149 18.32 10.84 -5.04
CA LEU A 149 16.89 10.81 -5.33
C LEU A 149 16.60 11.01 -6.82
N GLU A 150 17.31 11.92 -7.48
CA GLU A 150 17.22 12.15 -8.92
C GLU A 150 17.61 10.88 -9.69
N GLU A 151 18.69 10.21 -9.29
CA GLU A 151 19.09 8.94 -9.87
C GLU A 151 18.01 7.86 -9.68
N ILE A 152 17.44 7.73 -8.49
CA ILE A 152 16.35 6.77 -8.23
C ILE A 152 15.10 7.09 -9.08
N ILE A 153 14.77 8.37 -9.25
CA ILE A 153 13.60 8.81 -10.03
C ILE A 153 13.84 8.55 -11.53
N SER A 154 15.06 8.75 -12.03
CA SER A 154 15.43 8.57 -13.43
C SER A 154 15.43 7.10 -13.90
N ALA A 155 15.12 6.14 -13.03
CA ALA A 155 14.94 4.74 -13.42
C ALA A 155 13.82 4.51 -14.46
N THR A 156 13.00 5.51 -14.72
CA THR A 156 11.99 5.57 -15.78
C THR A 156 12.08 6.93 -16.48
N ASP A 157 11.81 6.98 -17.79
CA ASP A 157 11.83 8.24 -18.56
C ASP A 157 10.72 9.20 -18.13
N LYS A 158 9.61 8.67 -17.63
CA LYS A 158 8.46 9.42 -17.15
C LYS A 158 7.79 8.69 -15.99
N GLY A 159 7.28 9.46 -15.05
CA GLY A 159 6.64 8.90 -13.86
C GLY A 159 7.65 8.34 -12.86
N ILE A 160 7.16 7.66 -11.85
CA ILE A 160 7.98 6.99 -10.84
C ILE A 160 7.75 5.49 -10.85
N PRO A 161 8.80 4.67 -10.73
CA PRO A 161 8.70 3.24 -10.98
C PRO A 161 7.81 2.52 -9.97
N LEU A 162 6.78 1.81 -10.48
CA LEU A 162 6.01 0.88 -9.66
C LEU A 162 6.90 -0.28 -9.24
N GLY A 163 7.00 -0.50 -7.92
CA GLY A 163 7.80 -1.56 -7.30
C GLY A 163 8.97 -1.05 -6.48
N PHE A 164 9.38 0.20 -6.64
CA PHE A 164 10.35 0.84 -5.77
C PHE A 164 9.71 1.24 -4.44
N TYR A 165 10.44 1.05 -3.35
CA TYR A 165 9.96 1.43 -2.03
C TYR A 165 9.87 2.96 -1.87
N THR A 166 10.79 3.69 -2.45
CA THR A 166 10.80 5.17 -2.50
C THR A 166 9.57 5.72 -3.22
N SER A 167 9.16 5.11 -4.34
CA SER A 167 8.03 5.59 -5.14
C SER A 167 6.72 5.69 -4.36
N GLN A 168 6.47 4.77 -3.43
CA GLN A 168 5.24 4.80 -2.62
C GLN A 168 5.22 5.99 -1.64
N TRP A 169 6.38 6.35 -1.10
CA TRP A 169 6.54 7.49 -0.20
C TRP A 169 6.47 8.81 -0.95
N ILE A 170 7.19 8.91 -2.05
CA ILE A 170 7.17 10.08 -2.93
C ILE A 170 5.75 10.34 -3.46
N ALA A 171 5.06 9.30 -3.93
CA ALA A 171 3.68 9.42 -4.41
C ALA A 171 2.70 9.92 -3.33
N ASN A 172 2.83 9.46 -2.09
CA ASN A 172 1.98 9.97 -1.02
C ASN A 172 2.28 11.43 -0.69
N TRP A 173 3.55 11.80 -0.65
CA TRP A 173 4.00 13.14 -0.35
C TRP A 173 3.65 14.13 -1.48
N TYR A 174 3.77 13.74 -2.73
CA TYR A 174 3.49 14.59 -3.88
C TYR A 174 2.05 15.15 -3.92
N LEU A 175 1.10 14.43 -3.34
CA LEU A 175 -0.29 14.87 -3.20
C LEU A 175 -0.59 15.58 -1.86
N GLN A 176 0.40 15.81 -1.01
CA GLN A 176 0.19 16.44 0.29
C GLN A 176 -0.37 17.85 0.16
N GLY A 177 0.15 18.66 -0.77
CA GLY A 177 -0.38 20.00 -1.04
C GLY A 177 -1.84 19.98 -1.53
N LEU A 178 -2.21 18.97 -2.34
CA LEU A 178 -3.60 18.76 -2.74
C LEU A 178 -4.49 18.41 -1.54
N ASP A 179 -4.00 17.58 -0.60
CA ASP A 179 -4.76 17.26 0.61
C ASP A 179 -5.08 18.50 1.44
N HIS A 180 -4.08 19.39 1.61
CA HIS A 180 -4.26 20.68 2.30
C HIS A 180 -5.23 21.59 1.55
N TYR A 181 -5.05 21.74 0.23
CA TYR A 181 -5.96 22.53 -0.61
C TYR A 181 -7.42 22.05 -0.47
N ILE A 182 -7.67 20.74 -0.50
CA ILE A 182 -9.03 20.19 -0.33
C ILE A 182 -9.58 20.49 1.06
N LYS A 183 -8.76 20.46 2.09
CA LYS A 183 -9.18 20.69 3.48
C LYS A 183 -9.32 22.17 3.82
N GLU A 184 -8.36 22.98 3.42
CA GLU A 184 -8.20 24.36 3.89
C GLU A 184 -8.89 25.36 2.95
N ASP A 185 -8.77 25.20 1.64
CA ASP A 185 -9.38 26.09 0.64
C ASP A 185 -10.78 25.64 0.24
N LEU A 186 -10.96 24.35 -0.07
CA LEU A 186 -12.26 23.82 -0.46
C LEU A 186 -13.15 23.48 0.74
N LYS A 187 -12.64 23.56 1.97
CA LYS A 187 -13.37 23.31 3.23
C LYS A 187 -14.10 21.97 3.26
N ALA A 188 -13.56 20.94 2.58
CA ALA A 188 -14.15 19.61 2.55
C ALA A 188 -14.09 18.95 3.94
N VAL A 189 -15.23 18.85 4.64
CA VAL A 189 -15.29 18.30 6.00
C VAL A 189 -14.89 16.85 6.02
N TYR A 190 -15.47 16.02 5.16
CA TYR A 190 -15.27 14.57 5.09
C TYR A 190 -14.52 14.21 3.81
N TYR A 191 -13.21 14.30 3.88
CA TYR A 191 -12.28 13.93 2.82
C TYR A 191 -11.35 12.80 3.26
N ILE A 192 -11.12 11.84 2.39
CA ILE A 192 -10.21 10.72 2.60
C ILE A 192 -9.50 10.36 1.29
N ARG A 193 -8.21 10.06 1.39
CA ARG A 193 -7.39 9.59 0.28
C ARG A 193 -6.76 8.24 0.60
N TYR A 194 -6.71 7.37 -0.39
CA TYR A 194 -5.93 6.13 -0.37
C TYR A 194 -5.06 6.06 -1.61
N MET A 195 -3.80 6.49 -1.49
CA MET A 195 -2.90 6.75 -2.62
C MET A 195 -3.54 7.77 -3.57
N ASP A 196 -3.86 7.36 -4.79
CA ASP A 196 -4.52 8.15 -5.84
C ASP A 196 -6.06 8.15 -5.77
N ASP A 197 -6.67 7.20 -5.05
CA ASP A 197 -8.12 7.10 -4.85
C ASP A 197 -8.58 8.12 -3.79
N MET A 198 -9.52 9.02 -4.15
CA MET A 198 -10.04 10.09 -3.30
C MET A 198 -11.55 10.00 -3.14
N VAL A 199 -12.03 10.31 -1.94
CA VAL A 199 -13.46 10.35 -1.62
C VAL A 199 -13.78 11.59 -0.79
N ILE A 200 -14.81 12.34 -1.21
CA ILE A 200 -15.38 13.47 -0.46
C ILE A 200 -16.87 13.21 -0.26
N PHE A 201 -17.36 13.35 0.96
CA PHE A 201 -18.80 13.40 1.23
C PHE A 201 -19.25 14.84 1.42
N GLY A 202 -20.49 15.13 1.00
CA GLY A 202 -21.09 16.44 1.15
C GLY A 202 -22.63 16.40 1.09
N PRO A 203 -23.28 17.48 1.58
CA PRO A 203 -24.74 17.60 1.57
C PRO A 203 -25.30 17.94 0.19
N ASN A 204 -24.50 18.58 -0.67
CA ASN A 204 -24.94 19.18 -1.92
C ASN A 204 -24.17 18.59 -3.12
N LYS A 205 -24.90 18.08 -4.10
CA LYS A 205 -24.32 17.52 -5.33
C LYS A 205 -23.60 18.59 -6.17
N ARG A 206 -24.15 19.79 -6.27
CA ARG A 206 -23.57 20.90 -7.07
C ARG A 206 -22.22 21.33 -6.49
N GLU A 207 -22.11 21.45 -5.16
CA GLU A 207 -20.86 21.80 -4.49
C GLU A 207 -19.77 20.75 -4.72
N LEU A 208 -20.11 19.46 -4.70
CA LEU A 208 -19.15 18.39 -5.00
C LEU A 208 -18.68 18.46 -6.46
N HIS A 209 -19.53 18.87 -7.41
CA HIS A 209 -19.10 19.12 -8.79
C HIS A 209 -18.15 20.31 -8.89
N LYS A 210 -18.42 21.43 -8.19
CA LYS A 210 -17.52 22.58 -8.13
C LYS A 210 -16.16 22.20 -7.53
N MET A 211 -16.16 21.45 -6.41
CA MET A 211 -14.92 20.93 -5.81
C MET A 211 -14.14 20.06 -6.79
N ARG A 212 -14.80 19.17 -7.52
CA ARG A 212 -14.15 18.33 -8.54
C ARG A 212 -13.44 19.17 -9.62
N ILE A 213 -14.06 20.24 -10.10
CA ILE A 213 -13.45 21.12 -11.11
C ILE A 213 -12.18 21.75 -10.53
N ARG A 214 -12.25 22.36 -9.37
CA ARG A 214 -11.11 22.99 -8.69
C ARG A 214 -9.99 22.00 -8.37
N ILE A 215 -10.32 20.77 -7.98
CA ILE A 215 -9.36 19.69 -7.78
C ILE A 215 -8.67 19.30 -9.08
N ALA A 216 -9.41 19.23 -10.19
CA ALA A 216 -8.84 18.94 -11.50
C ALA A 216 -7.89 20.07 -11.97
N GLU A 217 -8.21 21.32 -11.70
CA GLU A 217 -7.34 22.48 -11.97
C GLU A 217 -6.06 22.43 -11.14
N TYR A 218 -6.17 22.13 -9.84
CA TYR A 218 -5.00 21.96 -8.98
C TYR A 218 -4.11 20.79 -9.46
N LEU A 219 -4.69 19.66 -9.83
CA LEU A 219 -3.93 18.52 -10.38
C LEU A 219 -3.14 18.90 -11.63
N LYS A 220 -3.67 19.78 -12.50
CA LYS A 220 -2.94 20.27 -13.68
C LYS A 220 -1.66 21.04 -13.28
N THR A 221 -1.67 21.79 -12.18
CA THR A 221 -0.44 22.47 -11.68
C THR A 221 0.64 21.49 -11.23
N LEU A 222 0.24 20.26 -10.90
CA LEU A 222 1.15 19.15 -10.60
C LEU A 222 1.47 18.29 -11.84
N GLY A 223 1.04 18.68 -13.05
CA GLY A 223 1.21 17.88 -14.25
C GLY A 223 0.38 16.59 -14.27
N LEU A 224 -0.69 16.52 -13.48
CA LEU A 224 -1.54 15.35 -13.32
C LEU A 224 -2.94 15.58 -13.90
N GLU A 225 -3.60 14.49 -14.28
CA GLU A 225 -4.97 14.52 -14.79
C GLU A 225 -5.91 13.67 -13.93
N LEU A 226 -7.10 14.22 -13.67
CA LEU A 226 -8.17 13.46 -13.04
C LEU A 226 -8.66 12.37 -14.01
N ASN A 227 -8.85 11.15 -13.51
CA ASN A 227 -9.44 10.08 -14.32
C ASN A 227 -10.88 10.46 -14.72
N PRO A 228 -11.27 10.35 -16.00
CA PRO A 228 -12.62 10.68 -16.44
C PRO A 228 -13.71 9.79 -15.84
N LYS A 229 -13.36 8.69 -15.19
CA LYS A 229 -14.29 7.78 -14.49
C LYS A 229 -14.70 8.26 -13.10
N TRP A 230 -14.44 9.53 -12.73
CA TRP A 230 -14.95 10.11 -11.49
C TRP A 230 -16.48 10.04 -11.42
N GLN A 231 -17.03 10.05 -10.21
CA GLN A 231 -18.47 9.89 -9.99
C GLN A 231 -18.94 10.74 -8.83
N VAL A 232 -20.07 11.46 -9.04
CA VAL A 232 -20.84 12.08 -7.95
C VAL A 232 -22.20 11.39 -7.90
N PHE A 233 -22.50 10.77 -6.76
CA PHE A 233 -23.73 10.00 -6.61
C PHE A 233 -24.35 10.24 -5.23
N ARG A 234 -25.66 9.99 -5.13
CA ARG A 234 -26.35 9.96 -3.85
C ARG A 234 -25.93 8.70 -3.10
N PHE A 235 -25.41 8.90 -1.88
CA PHE A 235 -24.93 7.81 -1.06
C PHE A 235 -26.10 7.03 -0.46
N ASP A 236 -25.90 5.75 -0.20
CA ASP A 236 -26.88 4.81 0.30
C ASP A 236 -27.71 5.36 1.48
N TYR A 237 -29.05 5.21 1.36
CA TYR A 237 -29.99 5.48 2.41
C TYR A 237 -31.06 4.39 2.40
N ASN A 238 -31.08 3.56 3.44
CA ASN A 238 -31.99 2.41 3.58
C ASN A 238 -32.02 1.47 2.36
N GLY A 239 -30.88 1.26 1.74
CA GLY A 239 -30.75 0.37 0.58
C GLY A 239 -31.25 0.92 -0.75
N ARG A 240 -31.75 2.18 -0.80
CA ARG A 240 -32.34 2.77 -2.02
C ARG A 240 -31.34 3.39 -2.99
N TYR A 241 -30.12 3.74 -2.51
CA TYR A 241 -29.14 4.45 -3.32
C TYR A 241 -27.84 3.68 -3.40
N ARG A 242 -26.79 4.31 -3.94
CA ARG A 242 -25.56 3.63 -4.26
C ARG A 242 -24.61 3.56 -3.04
N MET A 243 -24.06 2.37 -2.77
CA MET A 243 -22.97 2.18 -1.80
C MET A 243 -21.67 2.77 -2.32
N LEU A 244 -20.75 3.14 -1.41
CA LEU A 244 -19.37 3.50 -1.75
C LEU A 244 -18.50 2.23 -1.78
N ASP A 245 -17.85 1.98 -2.93
CA ASP A 245 -16.80 0.95 -3.06
C ASP A 245 -15.43 1.63 -2.96
N PHE A 246 -14.72 1.45 -1.84
CA PHE A 246 -13.46 2.11 -1.55
C PHE A 246 -12.55 1.25 -0.67
N MET A 247 -11.22 1.27 -0.88
CA MET A 247 -10.21 0.53 -0.09
C MET A 247 -10.48 -0.98 0.08
N GLY A 248 -11.22 -1.61 -0.85
CA GLY A 248 -11.58 -3.03 -0.75
C GLY A 248 -12.85 -3.32 0.04
N PHE A 249 -13.53 -2.29 0.53
CA PHE A 249 -14.80 -2.37 1.24
C PHE A 249 -15.94 -1.79 0.42
N ARG A 250 -17.16 -2.19 0.75
CA ARG A 250 -18.42 -1.62 0.30
C ARG A 250 -19.15 -1.05 1.49
N PHE A 251 -19.25 0.26 1.52
CA PHE A 251 -19.90 1.01 2.59
C PHE A 251 -21.36 1.26 2.24
N TYR A 252 -22.23 0.91 3.14
CA TYR A 252 -23.63 1.26 3.17
C TYR A 252 -23.91 2.13 4.38
N ARG A 253 -25.10 2.72 4.51
CA ARG A 253 -25.44 3.58 5.64
C ARG A 253 -25.35 2.84 6.98
N ASN A 254 -25.77 1.58 7.01
CA ASN A 254 -25.94 0.77 8.23
C ASN A 254 -24.97 -0.41 8.33
N ARG A 255 -24.17 -0.69 7.30
CA ARG A 255 -23.23 -1.83 7.29
C ARG A 255 -22.05 -1.58 6.37
N THR A 256 -20.98 -2.33 6.59
CA THR A 256 -19.80 -2.36 5.71
C THR A 256 -19.47 -3.80 5.35
N THR A 257 -19.46 -4.12 4.07
CA THR A 257 -19.12 -5.45 3.57
C THR A 257 -17.81 -5.46 2.81
N LEU A 258 -17.24 -6.63 2.60
CA LEU A 258 -16.09 -6.78 1.71
C LEU A 258 -16.49 -6.57 0.25
N ARG A 259 -15.56 -6.02 -0.53
CA ARG A 259 -15.67 -6.02 -1.99
C ARG A 259 -15.83 -7.45 -2.49
N ARG A 260 -16.81 -7.67 -3.36
CA ARG A 260 -17.21 -8.99 -3.86
C ARG A 260 -16.02 -9.83 -4.35
N ASN A 261 -15.05 -9.20 -5.03
CA ASN A 261 -13.86 -9.89 -5.53
C ASN A 261 -12.96 -10.45 -4.42
N ILE A 262 -12.83 -9.75 -3.28
CA ILE A 262 -12.03 -10.23 -2.14
C ILE A 262 -12.71 -11.45 -1.53
N MET A 263 -14.04 -11.41 -1.37
CA MET A 263 -14.80 -12.55 -0.86
C MET A 263 -14.71 -13.76 -1.78
N HIS A 264 -14.81 -13.57 -3.10
CA HIS A 264 -14.62 -14.67 -4.07
C HIS A 264 -13.20 -15.29 -4.00
N LYS A 265 -12.16 -14.46 -3.86
CA LYS A 265 -10.80 -14.97 -3.67
C LYS A 265 -10.68 -15.79 -2.38
N ALA A 266 -11.26 -15.31 -1.27
CA ALA A 266 -11.28 -16.03 0.00
C ALA A 266 -11.97 -17.39 -0.13
N THR A 267 -13.17 -17.43 -0.74
CA THR A 267 -13.93 -18.66 -0.97
C THR A 267 -13.16 -19.65 -1.86
N ARG A 268 -12.61 -19.18 -2.99
CA ARG A 268 -11.81 -20.03 -3.88
C ARG A 268 -10.58 -20.60 -3.16
N LYS A 269 -9.94 -19.80 -2.33
CA LYS A 269 -8.78 -20.25 -1.56
C LYS A 269 -9.16 -21.27 -0.51
N ALA A 270 -10.29 -21.08 0.19
CA ALA A 270 -10.80 -22.03 1.16
C ALA A 270 -11.09 -23.40 0.51
N LYS A 271 -11.82 -23.41 -0.62
CA LYS A 271 -12.10 -24.62 -1.39
C LYS A 271 -10.83 -25.32 -1.90
N ARG A 272 -9.80 -24.56 -2.34
CA ARG A 272 -8.51 -25.15 -2.74
C ARG A 272 -7.79 -25.81 -1.56
N ILE A 273 -7.82 -25.19 -0.38
CA ILE A 273 -7.22 -25.75 0.85
C ILE A 273 -7.94 -27.03 1.23
N PHE A 274 -9.27 -27.08 1.12
CA PHE A 274 -10.08 -28.26 1.41
C PHE A 274 -9.72 -29.45 0.50
N LYS A 275 -9.57 -29.19 -0.80
CA LYS A 275 -9.21 -30.23 -1.80
C LYS A 275 -7.74 -30.64 -1.78
N ALA A 276 -6.87 -29.91 -1.10
CA ALA A 276 -5.44 -30.15 -1.14
C ALA A 276 -5.05 -31.32 -0.21
N LYS A 277 -4.32 -32.33 -0.73
CA LYS A 277 -3.72 -33.41 0.08
C LYS A 277 -2.81 -32.85 1.18
N ARG A 278 -2.04 -31.78 0.89
CA ARG A 278 -1.15 -31.10 1.84
C ARG A 278 -1.29 -29.58 1.74
N VAL A 279 -1.57 -28.93 2.86
CA VAL A 279 -1.66 -27.47 2.93
C VAL A 279 -0.27 -26.89 3.15
N THR A 280 0.19 -25.96 2.29
CA THR A 280 1.46 -25.26 2.49
C THR A 280 1.32 -24.15 3.52
N VAL A 281 2.42 -23.73 4.18
CA VAL A 281 2.45 -22.61 5.10
C VAL A 281 2.04 -21.30 4.41
N TYR A 282 2.48 -21.13 3.17
CA TYR A 282 2.08 -20.00 2.33
C TYR A 282 0.56 -19.93 2.15
N SER A 283 -0.08 -21.05 1.81
CA SER A 283 -1.53 -21.13 1.67
C SER A 283 -2.27 -20.86 2.98
N ALA A 284 -1.73 -21.33 4.10
CA ALA A 284 -2.28 -21.07 5.41
C ALA A 284 -2.20 -19.57 5.78
N ARG A 285 -1.05 -18.93 5.57
CA ARG A 285 -0.86 -17.48 5.80
C ARG A 285 -1.78 -16.63 4.92
N GLN A 286 -1.94 -16.98 3.63
CA GLN A 286 -2.89 -16.30 2.75
C GLN A 286 -4.34 -16.41 3.27
N MET A 287 -4.76 -17.58 3.74
CA MET A 287 -6.12 -17.74 4.24
C MET A 287 -6.36 -16.96 5.53
N LEU A 288 -5.38 -16.88 6.43
CA LEU A 288 -5.45 -16.03 7.62
C LEU A 288 -5.52 -14.54 7.27
N SER A 289 -4.84 -14.10 6.20
CA SER A 289 -4.97 -12.73 5.71
C SER A 289 -6.42 -12.42 5.30
N TYR A 290 -7.10 -13.32 4.58
CA TYR A 290 -8.53 -13.13 4.27
C TYR A 290 -9.43 -13.12 5.52
N LEU A 291 -9.12 -13.94 6.53
CA LEU A 291 -9.87 -13.91 7.79
C LEU A 291 -9.76 -12.54 8.48
N GLY A 292 -8.57 -11.90 8.44
CA GLY A 292 -8.37 -10.55 8.93
C GLY A 292 -9.30 -9.52 8.27
N TRP A 293 -9.53 -9.63 6.97
CA TRP A 293 -10.50 -8.80 6.24
C TRP A 293 -11.95 -9.09 6.66
N ILE A 294 -12.32 -10.36 6.74
CA ILE A 294 -13.69 -10.81 7.05
C ILE A 294 -14.11 -10.36 8.46
N LYS A 295 -13.24 -10.52 9.47
CA LYS A 295 -13.53 -10.18 10.87
C LYS A 295 -13.91 -8.72 11.12
N HIS A 296 -13.47 -7.84 10.23
CA HIS A 296 -13.70 -6.40 10.38
C HIS A 296 -14.85 -5.88 9.51
N THR A 297 -15.75 -6.76 9.07
CA THR A 297 -16.86 -6.40 8.18
C THR A 297 -18.12 -7.21 8.49
N ASP A 298 -19.26 -6.71 8.04
CA ASP A 298 -20.57 -7.35 8.17
C ASP A 298 -20.79 -8.47 7.14
N THR A 299 -19.72 -9.26 6.87
CA THR A 299 -19.76 -10.39 5.93
C THR A 299 -19.88 -11.76 6.62
N TYR A 300 -20.28 -11.79 7.88
CA TYR A 300 -20.27 -12.99 8.70
C TYR A 300 -21.14 -14.12 8.10
N LYS A 301 -22.35 -13.82 7.63
CA LYS A 301 -23.22 -14.83 6.97
C LYS A 301 -22.55 -15.48 5.76
N MET A 302 -21.83 -14.71 4.94
CA MET A 302 -21.06 -15.22 3.81
C MET A 302 -19.85 -16.04 4.24
N TYR A 303 -19.20 -15.66 5.33
CA TYR A 303 -18.11 -16.42 5.94
C TYR A 303 -18.59 -17.81 6.38
N LEU A 304 -19.70 -17.88 7.12
CA LEU A 304 -20.29 -19.15 7.59
C LEU A 304 -20.63 -20.06 6.40
N LYS A 305 -21.25 -19.52 5.36
CA LYS A 305 -21.73 -20.31 4.21
C LYS A 305 -20.61 -20.74 3.26
N TRP A 306 -19.63 -19.88 2.99
CA TRP A 306 -18.71 -20.06 1.88
C TRP A 306 -17.23 -20.26 2.24
N VAL A 307 -16.86 -20.10 3.49
CA VAL A 307 -15.47 -20.22 3.94
C VAL A 307 -15.33 -21.25 5.05
N LEU A 308 -16.10 -21.12 6.12
CA LEU A 308 -15.98 -21.96 7.30
C LEU A 308 -16.12 -23.47 7.03
N PRO A 309 -17.02 -23.96 6.14
CA PRO A 309 -17.14 -25.39 5.85
C PRO A 309 -15.89 -26.02 5.23
N TYR A 310 -15.03 -25.20 4.62
CA TYR A 310 -13.86 -25.68 3.88
C TYR A 310 -12.54 -25.51 4.64
N VAL A 311 -12.51 -24.78 5.77
CA VAL A 311 -11.24 -24.41 6.43
C VAL A 311 -11.38 -24.35 7.95
N SER A 312 -10.55 -25.12 8.64
CA SER A 312 -10.31 -24.96 10.08
C SER A 312 -9.18 -23.98 10.33
N PHE A 313 -9.51 -22.77 10.78
CA PHE A 313 -8.51 -21.75 11.09
C PHE A 313 -7.58 -22.14 12.26
N GLN A 314 -8.07 -22.95 13.19
CA GLN A 314 -7.23 -23.51 14.27
C GLN A 314 -6.13 -24.40 13.70
N LYS A 315 -6.46 -25.31 12.79
CA LYS A 315 -5.47 -26.17 12.11
C LYS A 315 -4.45 -25.34 11.32
N LEU A 316 -4.89 -24.28 10.60
CA LEU A 316 -3.99 -23.40 9.87
C LEU A 316 -3.03 -22.63 10.80
N LYS A 317 -3.52 -22.09 11.91
CA LYS A 317 -2.67 -21.41 12.91
C LYS A 317 -1.67 -22.36 13.54
N ARG A 318 -2.09 -23.58 13.90
CA ARG A 318 -1.18 -24.62 14.44
C ARG A 318 -0.06 -24.93 13.45
N LYS A 319 -0.39 -25.10 12.17
CA LYS A 319 0.60 -25.35 11.12
C LYS A 319 1.64 -24.23 10.98
N ILE A 320 1.21 -22.98 11.02
CA ILE A 320 2.09 -21.82 10.94
C ILE A 320 2.99 -21.76 12.18
N ARG A 321 2.43 -21.92 13.38
CA ARG A 321 3.20 -21.93 14.64
C ARG A 321 4.26 -23.03 14.64
N GLY A 322 3.91 -24.23 14.19
CA GLY A 322 4.87 -25.35 14.07
C GLY A 322 6.02 -25.03 13.13
N TYR A 323 5.72 -24.43 11.98
CA TYR A 323 6.74 -23.98 11.04
C TYR A 323 7.65 -22.90 11.63
N ASP A 324 7.07 -21.87 12.24
CA ASP A 324 7.83 -20.77 12.83
C ASP A 324 8.71 -21.25 14.00
N LYS A 325 8.21 -22.19 14.83
CA LYS A 325 9.01 -22.83 15.90
C LYS A 325 10.19 -23.59 15.34
N ASN A 326 9.99 -24.41 14.31
CA ASN A 326 11.07 -25.17 13.67
C ASN A 326 12.10 -24.26 13.00
N LEU A 327 11.65 -23.13 12.42
CA LEU A 327 12.55 -22.15 11.82
C LEU A 327 13.43 -21.47 12.87
N ASN A 328 12.84 -21.11 14.01
CA ASN A 328 13.59 -20.50 15.11
C ASN A 328 14.57 -21.47 15.76
N ARG A 329 14.19 -22.75 15.93
CA ARG A 329 15.10 -23.81 16.40
C ARG A 329 16.30 -23.98 15.48
N ARG A 330 16.10 -24.08 14.17
CA ARG A 330 17.20 -24.16 13.20
C ARG A 330 18.13 -22.95 13.23
N LYS A 331 17.62 -21.76 13.58
CA LYS A 331 18.44 -20.56 13.76
C LYS A 331 19.29 -20.63 15.03
N SER A 332 18.72 -21.09 16.15
CA SER A 332 19.48 -21.28 17.38
C SER A 332 20.55 -22.36 17.22
N ASP A 333 20.24 -23.48 16.58
CA ASP A 333 21.18 -24.56 16.33
C ASP A 333 22.33 -24.10 15.40
N GLY A 334 22.03 -23.30 14.37
CA GLY A 334 23.05 -22.70 13.48
C GLY A 334 23.96 -21.68 14.16
N ILE A 335 23.41 -20.90 15.10
CA ILE A 335 24.20 -19.94 15.91
C ILE A 335 25.12 -20.70 16.87
N LEU A 336 24.65 -21.77 17.49
CA LEU A 336 25.45 -22.65 18.36
C LEU A 336 26.59 -23.32 17.57
N GLN A 337 26.30 -23.85 16.38
CA GLN A 337 27.34 -24.45 15.52
C GLN A 337 28.41 -23.44 15.10
N ASN A 338 28.02 -22.23 14.72
CA ASN A 338 28.98 -21.19 14.36
C ASN A 338 29.82 -20.70 15.56
N ARG A 339 29.24 -20.67 16.79
CA ARG A 339 30.05 -20.42 18.00
C ARG A 339 31.07 -21.50 18.27
N ILE A 340 30.67 -22.74 18.19
CA ILE A 340 31.58 -23.89 18.40
C ILE A 340 32.72 -23.91 17.38
N ILE A 341 32.45 -23.57 16.11
CA ILE A 341 33.47 -23.46 15.05
C ILE A 341 34.44 -22.31 15.32
N ASN A 342 33.95 -21.17 15.79
CA ASN A 342 34.77 -19.97 16.07
C ASN A 342 35.53 -20.10 17.41
N GLU A 343 35.11 -20.95 18.33
CA GLU A 343 35.82 -21.25 19.58
C GLU A 343 36.83 -22.39 19.40
N ALA A 344 36.76 -23.13 18.29
CA ALA A 344 37.70 -24.22 17.95
C ALA A 344 38.74 -23.82 16.89
N ALA A 345 38.69 -22.59 16.35
CA ALA A 345 39.67 -22.02 15.43
C ALA A 345 40.50 -20.94 16.13
#